data_1b3a542193d76b2bed19598a796c692a
#
_entry.id   1b3a542193d76b2bed19598a796c692a
#
_cell.length_a   1.000
_cell.length_b   1.000
_cell.length_c   1.000
_cell.angle_alpha   90.00
_cell.angle_beta   90.00
_cell.angle_gamma   90.00
#
_symmetry.space_group_name_H-M   'P 1'
#
loop_
_entity.id
_entity.type
_entity.pdbx_description
1 polymer ?
#
loop_
_entity_poly.entity_id
_entity_poly.type
_entity_poly.pdbx_seq_one_letter_code
_entity_poly.pdbx_strand_id
1 'polypeptide(L)'
;MPSSKVHIGIAQFDQSHSRGYLDGVYNFGKYGAPADSKAAIIPTILTFPSANLTVYAAAKFYDSLTDSPTVFENFTAPQLPPVADSYALQPLADYIAATDALQPNGLRQAFRTLSSVVDRDAIQEIHDTFISQVSSKLATVAGLQASITFQPVTKSFLQKSVDSGGNPQGVDISKAPFFWMVENWTWTLQTDDNAVQAAADTITSDINALLAEKSYGATYLYMNDAGKGQRVFQSYPAANLRKLKLIRAKYDPLRIYTNLLAGGWKVADA
;
A
#
# COMPACT_ATOMS: atom_id res chain seq x y z
N MET A 1 19.00 19.05 3.77
CA MET A 1 20.01 18.02 3.36
C MET A 1 19.39 16.69 3.67
N PRO A 2 19.34 15.72 2.77
CA PRO A 2 18.99 14.37 3.15
C PRO A 2 20.02 13.90 4.16
N SER A 3 19.57 13.26 5.25
CA SER A 3 20.49 12.60 6.18
C SER A 3 21.30 11.59 5.38
N SER A 4 22.62 11.59 5.54
CA SER A 4 23.48 10.65 4.83
C SER A 4 23.20 9.19 5.24
N LYS A 5 22.58 9.00 6.41
CA LYS A 5 22.21 7.68 6.96
C LYS A 5 20.88 7.76 7.69
N VAL A 6 20.13 6.67 7.62
CA VAL A 6 18.86 6.42 8.34
C VAL A 6 18.84 4.98 8.82
N HIS A 7 18.05 4.68 9.83
CA HIS A 7 17.76 3.29 10.15
C HIS A 7 16.68 2.79 9.20
N ILE A 8 17.02 1.79 8.39
CA ILE A 8 16.13 1.23 7.39
C ILE A 8 16.45 -0.24 7.14
N GLY A 9 15.45 -1.06 6.83
CA GLY A 9 15.59 -2.46 6.47
C GLY A 9 14.29 -3.19 6.47
N ILE A 10 14.31 -4.47 6.14
CA ILE A 10 13.15 -5.34 6.05
C ILE A 10 13.29 -6.48 7.06
N ALA A 11 12.32 -6.60 7.96
CA ALA A 11 12.12 -7.78 8.76
C ALA A 11 11.13 -8.71 8.06
N GLN A 12 11.42 -10.02 8.05
CA GLN A 12 10.58 -11.04 7.43
C GLN A 12 10.13 -12.05 8.48
N PHE A 13 8.90 -12.51 8.35
CA PHE A 13 8.26 -13.45 9.26
C PHE A 13 7.59 -14.56 8.45
N ASP A 14 7.57 -15.76 8.98
CA ASP A 14 6.88 -16.88 8.36
C ASP A 14 5.38 -16.89 8.68
N GLN A 15 4.66 -17.79 8.04
CA GLN A 15 3.19 -17.87 8.19
C GLN A 15 2.71 -18.31 9.58
N SER A 16 3.56 -18.93 10.41
CA SER A 16 3.20 -19.27 11.80
C SER A 16 3.04 -18.03 12.68
N HIS A 17 3.62 -16.91 12.25
CA HIS A 17 3.58 -15.62 12.93
C HIS A 17 2.46 -14.69 12.42
N SER A 18 1.59 -15.15 11.53
CA SER A 18 0.56 -14.32 10.87
C SER A 18 -0.26 -13.47 11.85
N ARG A 19 -0.79 -14.08 12.92
CA ARG A 19 -1.60 -13.36 13.90
C ARG A 19 -0.81 -12.26 14.62
N GLY A 20 0.39 -12.57 15.11
CA GLY A 20 1.25 -11.58 15.76
C GLY A 20 1.65 -10.45 14.82
N TYR A 21 1.88 -10.77 13.55
CA TYR A 21 2.17 -9.78 12.52
C TYR A 21 0.98 -8.84 12.27
N LEU A 22 -0.23 -9.36 12.11
CA LEU A 22 -1.44 -8.53 11.91
C LEU A 22 -1.74 -7.66 13.13
N ASP A 23 -1.52 -8.20 14.35
CA ASP A 23 -1.57 -7.41 15.58
C ASP A 23 -0.54 -6.27 15.57
N GLY A 24 0.67 -6.53 15.09
CA GLY A 24 1.71 -5.53 14.90
C GLY A 24 1.30 -4.43 13.91
N VAL A 25 0.70 -4.81 12.78
CA VAL A 25 0.16 -3.86 11.78
C VAL A 25 -0.89 -2.95 12.40
N TYR A 26 -1.83 -3.53 13.14
CA TYR A 26 -2.84 -2.76 13.86
C TYR A 26 -2.21 -1.80 14.88
N ASN A 27 -1.34 -2.30 15.76
CA ASN A 27 -0.74 -1.50 16.82
C ASN A 27 0.11 -0.35 16.27
N PHE A 28 0.88 -0.60 15.21
CA PHE A 28 1.65 0.45 14.56
C PHE A 28 0.73 1.48 13.91
N GLY A 29 -0.27 1.08 13.13
CA GLY A 29 -1.20 1.99 12.46
C GLY A 29 -2.02 2.82 13.45
N LYS A 30 -2.45 2.21 14.55
CA LYS A 30 -3.33 2.84 15.55
C LYS A 30 -2.59 3.76 16.51
N TYR A 31 -1.41 3.35 16.95
CA TYR A 31 -0.68 3.97 18.05
C TYR A 31 0.72 4.42 17.66
N GLY A 32 1.52 3.56 17.00
CA GLY A 32 2.92 3.82 16.71
C GLY A 32 3.12 4.97 15.74
N ALA A 33 2.55 4.87 14.55
CA ALA A 33 2.69 5.90 13.52
C ALA A 33 2.13 7.27 13.94
N PRO A 34 1.00 7.37 14.66
CA PRO A 34 0.56 8.65 15.23
C PRO A 34 1.47 9.22 16.31
N ALA A 35 2.16 8.39 17.09
CA ALA A 35 2.97 8.81 18.22
C ALA A 35 4.37 9.30 17.83
N ASP A 36 4.95 8.72 16.76
CA ASP A 36 6.30 9.06 16.31
C ASP A 36 6.36 9.34 14.81
N SER A 37 6.44 10.61 14.45
CA SER A 37 6.50 11.07 13.05
C SER A 37 7.81 10.77 12.33
N LYS A 38 8.84 10.28 13.03
CA LYS A 38 10.11 9.82 12.43
C LYS A 38 10.01 8.37 11.94
N ALA A 39 9.03 7.64 12.43
CA ALA A 39 8.85 6.23 12.11
C ALA A 39 7.91 6.03 10.92
N ALA A 40 8.31 5.17 10.01
CA ALA A 40 7.46 4.63 8.97
C ALA A 40 7.64 3.13 8.86
N ILE A 41 6.58 2.43 8.48
CA ILE A 41 6.62 1.01 8.19
C ILE A 41 5.74 0.74 6.97
N ILE A 42 6.18 -0.21 6.15
CA ILE A 42 5.43 -0.74 5.01
C ILE A 42 5.19 -2.23 5.28
N PRO A 43 4.12 -2.58 6.01
CA PRO A 43 3.76 -3.97 6.24
C PRO A 43 3.18 -4.57 4.96
N THR A 44 3.77 -5.67 4.51
CA THR A 44 3.39 -6.37 3.27
C THR A 44 3.16 -7.84 3.55
N ILE A 45 2.07 -8.37 3.05
CA ILE A 45 1.76 -9.80 3.03
C ILE A 45 1.94 -10.25 1.59
N LEU A 46 2.88 -11.15 1.36
CA LEU A 46 3.25 -11.65 0.04
C LEU A 46 2.94 -13.15 -0.04
N THR A 47 2.15 -13.56 -1.02
CA THR A 47 1.80 -14.96 -1.24
C THR A 47 2.26 -15.47 -2.60
N PHE A 48 2.72 -16.71 -2.60
CA PHE A 48 3.15 -17.51 -3.75
C PHE A 48 2.22 -18.72 -3.84
N PRO A 49 1.05 -18.60 -4.47
CA PRO A 49 0.00 -19.62 -4.38
C PRO A 49 0.42 -20.98 -4.92
N SER A 50 1.22 -21.03 -6.00
CA SER A 50 1.75 -22.29 -6.55
C SER A 50 2.69 -23.04 -5.61
N ALA A 51 3.34 -22.33 -4.66
CA ALA A 51 4.21 -22.90 -3.65
C ALA A 51 3.52 -23.08 -2.29
N ASN A 52 2.25 -22.69 -2.17
CA ASN A 52 1.52 -22.64 -0.89
C ASN A 52 2.33 -21.91 0.21
N LEU A 53 2.98 -20.82 -0.16
CA LEU A 53 3.86 -20.05 0.70
C LEU A 53 3.33 -18.62 0.89
N THR A 54 3.25 -18.18 2.13
CA THR A 54 3.00 -16.78 2.49
C THR A 54 4.12 -16.26 3.37
N VAL A 55 4.64 -15.09 3.03
CA VAL A 55 5.70 -14.37 3.76
C VAL A 55 5.13 -13.04 4.22
N TYR A 56 5.42 -12.68 5.45
CA TYR A 56 5.06 -11.40 6.03
C TYR A 56 6.31 -10.55 6.13
N ALA A 57 6.27 -9.34 5.60
CA ALA A 57 7.42 -8.44 5.57
C ALA A 57 7.08 -7.07 6.16
N ALA A 58 7.98 -6.50 6.91
CA ALA A 58 7.86 -5.16 7.47
C ALA A 58 9.10 -4.35 7.06
N ALA A 59 8.97 -3.52 6.03
CA ALA A 59 10.00 -2.54 5.72
C ALA A 59 9.91 -1.40 6.73
N LYS A 60 10.91 -1.30 7.62
CA LYS A 60 10.99 -0.34 8.71
C LYS A 60 11.88 0.82 8.32
N PHE A 61 11.47 2.05 8.59
CA PHE A 61 12.24 3.27 8.39
C PHE A 61 12.16 4.14 9.64
N TYR A 62 13.31 4.67 10.08
CA TYR A 62 13.37 5.61 11.19
C TYR A 62 14.36 6.74 10.89
N ASP A 63 13.84 7.98 10.88
CA ASP A 63 14.65 9.18 10.61
C ASP A 63 15.38 9.65 11.87
N SER A 64 16.33 8.83 12.33
CA SER A 64 17.19 9.15 13.46
C SER A 64 18.47 8.32 13.41
N LEU A 65 19.51 8.83 14.06
CA LEU A 65 20.74 8.09 14.33
C LEU A 65 20.65 7.25 15.63
N THR A 66 19.55 7.37 16.37
CA THR A 66 19.30 6.57 17.59
C THR A 66 18.84 5.18 17.21
N ASP A 67 19.37 4.19 17.89
CA ASP A 67 19.04 2.78 17.68
C ASP A 67 17.73 2.39 18.38
N SER A 68 17.05 1.36 17.85
CA SER A 68 15.92 0.65 18.46
C SER A 68 14.77 1.53 19.00
N PRO A 69 14.03 2.27 18.16
CA PRO A 69 12.85 2.98 18.64
C PRO A 69 11.77 1.97 19.08
N THR A 70 11.17 2.22 20.24
CA THR A 70 10.09 1.38 20.82
C THR A 70 8.87 1.25 19.91
N VAL A 71 8.71 2.19 18.98
CA VAL A 71 7.61 2.19 18.00
C VAL A 71 7.57 0.93 17.13
N PHE A 72 8.69 0.20 16.99
CA PHE A 72 8.77 -1.05 16.23
C PHE A 72 8.77 -2.31 17.08
N GLU A 73 8.52 -2.22 18.39
CA GLU A 73 8.59 -3.37 19.31
C GLU A 73 7.70 -4.53 18.88
N ASN A 74 6.53 -4.26 18.26
CA ASN A 74 5.63 -5.27 17.76
C ASN A 74 6.16 -6.06 16.54
N PHE A 75 7.29 -5.64 15.96
CA PHE A 75 7.96 -6.28 14.82
C PHE A 75 9.37 -6.73 15.16
N THR A 76 9.65 -6.95 16.45
CA THR A 76 10.96 -7.37 16.96
C THR A 76 10.82 -8.45 18.00
N ALA A 77 11.90 -9.22 18.21
CA ALA A 77 11.97 -10.18 19.31
C ALA A 77 11.89 -9.46 20.68
N PRO A 78 11.29 -10.07 21.72
CA PRO A 78 10.70 -11.41 21.71
C PRO A 78 9.25 -11.50 21.23
N GLN A 79 8.57 -10.36 20.99
CA GLN A 79 7.14 -10.33 20.65
C GLN A 79 6.85 -10.98 19.30
N LEU A 80 7.68 -10.67 18.29
CA LEU A 80 7.56 -11.24 16.96
C LEU A 80 8.97 -11.49 16.39
N PRO A 81 9.57 -12.66 16.63
CA PRO A 81 10.93 -12.95 16.17
C PRO A 81 10.95 -13.08 14.63
N PRO A 82 11.74 -12.25 13.93
CA PRO A 82 11.87 -12.36 12.48
C PRO A 82 12.72 -13.56 12.08
N VAL A 83 12.41 -14.19 10.95
CA VAL A 83 13.26 -15.20 10.31
C VAL A 83 14.45 -14.59 9.58
N ALA A 84 14.32 -13.31 9.18
CA ALA A 84 15.39 -12.48 8.66
C ALA A 84 15.10 -11.01 8.99
N ASP A 85 16.13 -10.23 9.31
CA ASP A 85 16.02 -8.79 9.54
C ASP A 85 17.29 -8.07 9.06
N SER A 86 17.12 -7.14 8.12
CA SER A 86 18.18 -6.30 7.57
C SER A 86 18.17 -4.87 8.14
N TYR A 87 17.35 -4.60 9.16
CA TYR A 87 17.20 -3.26 9.73
C TYR A 87 18.50 -2.80 10.39
N ALA A 88 19.08 -1.72 9.86
CA ALA A 88 20.35 -1.18 10.30
C ALA A 88 20.48 0.31 9.97
N LEU A 89 21.43 0.99 10.61
CA LEU A 89 21.85 2.35 10.24
C LEU A 89 22.67 2.30 8.96
N GLN A 90 22.11 2.76 7.85
CA GLN A 90 22.76 2.72 6.54
C GLN A 90 22.36 3.91 5.66
N PRO A 91 23.13 4.22 4.60
CA PRO A 91 22.69 5.15 3.57
C PRO A 91 21.41 4.67 2.88
N LEU A 92 20.48 5.57 2.62
CA LEU A 92 19.27 5.22 1.88
C LEU A 92 19.57 4.66 0.48
N ALA A 93 20.63 5.15 -0.16
CA ALA A 93 21.07 4.67 -1.47
C ALA A 93 21.48 3.19 -1.45
N ASP A 94 22.16 2.75 -0.38
CA ASP A 94 22.60 1.36 -0.23
C ASP A 94 21.39 0.42 -0.03
N TYR A 95 20.41 0.86 0.77
CA TYR A 95 19.15 0.13 0.94
C TYR A 95 18.40 -0.01 -0.40
N ILE A 96 18.28 1.08 -1.17
CA ILE A 96 17.62 1.06 -2.48
C ILE A 96 18.33 0.10 -3.42
N ALA A 97 19.65 0.17 -3.50
CA ALA A 97 20.44 -0.74 -4.34
C ALA A 97 20.30 -2.21 -3.94
N ALA A 98 20.24 -2.50 -2.63
CA ALA A 98 20.04 -3.87 -2.12
C ALA A 98 18.65 -4.42 -2.41
N THR A 99 17.62 -3.55 -2.43
CA THR A 99 16.23 -3.95 -2.71
C THR A 99 15.90 -4.00 -4.20
N ASP A 100 16.72 -3.45 -5.07
CA ASP A 100 16.52 -3.43 -6.53
C ASP A 100 16.41 -4.86 -7.10
N ALA A 101 17.19 -5.79 -6.58
CA ALA A 101 17.13 -7.21 -6.95
C ALA A 101 15.79 -7.90 -6.60
N LEU A 102 15.00 -7.33 -5.70
CA LEU A 102 13.66 -7.83 -5.34
C LEU A 102 12.59 -7.40 -6.35
N GLN A 103 12.94 -6.54 -7.32
CA GLN A 103 12.08 -6.03 -8.37
C GLN A 103 12.54 -6.51 -9.75
N PRO A 104 12.40 -7.80 -10.09
CA PRO A 104 12.91 -8.33 -11.33
C PRO A 104 12.22 -7.70 -12.55
N ASN A 105 13.05 -7.33 -13.54
CA ASN A 105 12.58 -6.81 -14.82
C ASN A 105 11.96 -7.90 -15.69
N GLY A 106 11.12 -7.50 -16.64
CA GLY A 106 10.53 -8.39 -17.65
C GLY A 106 9.32 -9.19 -17.20
N LEU A 107 8.86 -9.02 -15.97
CA LEU A 107 7.63 -9.61 -15.49
C LEU A 107 6.41 -8.72 -15.82
N ARG A 108 5.25 -9.33 -15.86
CA ARG A 108 3.96 -8.68 -15.99
C ARG A 108 3.52 -8.20 -14.62
N GLN A 109 2.89 -7.02 -14.55
CA GLN A 109 2.48 -6.43 -13.27
C GLN A 109 1.12 -5.77 -13.38
N ALA A 110 0.37 -5.79 -12.29
CA ALA A 110 -0.85 -5.03 -12.10
C ALA A 110 -0.95 -4.53 -10.65
N PHE A 111 -1.61 -3.41 -10.49
CA PHE A 111 -1.88 -2.80 -9.19
C PHE A 111 -3.36 -2.60 -8.99
N ARG A 112 -3.81 -2.66 -7.74
CA ARG A 112 -5.11 -2.19 -7.27
C ARG A 112 -4.92 -1.46 -5.95
N THR A 113 -5.68 -0.41 -5.72
CA THR A 113 -5.63 0.32 -4.46
C THR A 113 -7.00 0.34 -3.80
N LEU A 114 -6.98 0.32 -2.48
CA LEU A 114 -8.16 0.43 -1.63
C LEU A 114 -7.75 1.08 -0.30
N SER A 115 -8.71 1.38 0.56
CA SER A 115 -8.41 1.95 1.87
C SER A 115 -9.39 1.47 2.94
N SER A 116 -8.88 1.29 4.16
CA SER A 116 -9.66 0.85 5.32
C SER A 116 -9.33 1.67 6.55
N VAL A 117 -10.26 1.73 7.49
CA VAL A 117 -9.95 2.21 8.84
C VAL A 117 -8.91 1.33 9.51
N VAL A 118 -8.19 1.87 10.51
CA VAL A 118 -7.27 1.08 11.32
C VAL A 118 -8.08 0.32 12.38
N ASP A 119 -8.49 -0.88 12.02
CA ASP A 119 -9.29 -1.77 12.85
C ASP A 119 -8.73 -3.20 12.78
N ARG A 120 -8.75 -3.93 13.92
CA ARG A 120 -8.14 -5.25 14.06
C ARG A 120 -8.88 -6.31 13.23
N ASP A 121 -10.20 -6.29 13.31
CA ASP A 121 -11.03 -7.26 12.60
C ASP A 121 -11.00 -6.98 11.09
N ALA A 122 -10.98 -5.70 10.69
CA ALA A 122 -10.83 -5.31 9.29
C ALA A 122 -9.52 -5.85 8.68
N ILE A 123 -8.40 -5.71 9.39
CA ILE A 123 -7.08 -6.21 8.94
C ILE A 123 -7.12 -7.74 8.78
N GLN A 124 -7.69 -8.46 9.77
CA GLN A 124 -7.80 -9.91 9.73
C GLN A 124 -8.68 -10.37 8.56
N GLU A 125 -9.83 -9.77 8.36
CA GLU A 125 -10.77 -10.15 7.30
C GLU A 125 -10.22 -9.84 5.89
N ILE A 126 -9.53 -8.70 5.73
CA ILE A 126 -8.82 -8.39 4.49
C ILE A 126 -7.76 -9.45 4.21
N HIS A 127 -6.93 -9.79 5.21
CA HIS A 127 -5.91 -10.82 5.10
C HIS A 127 -6.51 -12.16 4.64
N ASP A 128 -7.53 -12.65 5.38
CA ASP A 128 -8.11 -13.96 5.12
C ASP A 128 -8.80 -14.02 3.75
N THR A 129 -9.51 -12.96 3.38
CA THR A 129 -10.15 -12.83 2.05
C THR A 129 -9.10 -12.83 0.95
N PHE A 130 -8.05 -12.03 1.09
CA PHE A 130 -6.98 -11.93 0.10
C PHE A 130 -6.28 -13.28 -0.10
N ILE A 131 -5.76 -13.89 0.98
CA ILE A 131 -5.00 -15.14 0.90
C ILE A 131 -5.85 -16.29 0.36
N SER A 132 -7.08 -16.47 0.88
CA SER A 132 -7.95 -17.58 0.45
C SER A 132 -8.35 -17.46 -1.01
N GLN A 133 -8.68 -16.26 -1.48
CA GLN A 133 -9.08 -16.07 -2.87
C GLN A 133 -7.91 -16.16 -3.85
N VAL A 134 -6.74 -15.61 -3.52
CA VAL A 134 -5.53 -15.77 -4.34
C VAL A 134 -5.19 -17.25 -4.48
N SER A 135 -5.16 -17.99 -3.37
CA SER A 135 -4.84 -19.41 -3.35
C SER A 135 -5.86 -20.25 -4.13
N SER A 136 -7.15 -19.93 -4.03
CA SER A 136 -8.19 -20.70 -4.73
C SER A 136 -8.29 -20.41 -6.23
N LYS A 137 -8.10 -19.14 -6.63
CA LYS A 137 -8.33 -18.71 -8.02
C LYS A 137 -7.08 -18.80 -8.89
N LEU A 138 -5.88 -18.69 -8.31
CA LEU A 138 -4.64 -18.47 -9.06
C LEU A 138 -3.50 -19.46 -8.70
N ALA A 139 -3.82 -20.59 -8.04
CA ALA A 139 -2.83 -21.62 -7.66
C ALA A 139 -2.02 -22.17 -8.84
N THR A 140 -2.59 -22.17 -10.05
CA THR A 140 -1.98 -22.73 -11.25
C THR A 140 -1.20 -21.71 -12.09
N VAL A 141 -1.24 -20.44 -11.72
CA VAL A 141 -0.52 -19.37 -12.45
C VAL A 141 0.97 -19.44 -12.13
N ALA A 142 1.75 -19.76 -13.13
CA ALA A 142 3.19 -19.92 -12.96
C ALA A 142 3.89 -18.61 -12.60
N GLY A 143 4.71 -18.66 -11.54
CA GLY A 143 5.51 -17.50 -11.08
C GLY A 143 4.67 -16.35 -10.48
N LEU A 144 3.39 -16.61 -10.17
CA LEU A 144 2.56 -15.59 -9.53
C LEU A 144 3.09 -15.24 -8.14
N GLN A 145 3.24 -13.94 -7.94
CA GLN A 145 3.44 -13.29 -6.66
C GLN A 145 2.32 -12.28 -6.48
N ALA A 146 1.53 -12.44 -5.43
CA ALA A 146 0.48 -11.50 -5.09
C ALA A 146 0.73 -10.93 -3.69
N SER A 147 0.63 -9.63 -3.53
CA SER A 147 0.83 -9.00 -2.23
C SER A 147 -0.25 -7.98 -1.92
N ILE A 148 -0.49 -7.77 -0.63
CA ILE A 148 -1.25 -6.65 -0.10
C ILE A 148 -0.41 -5.94 0.96
N THR A 149 -0.35 -4.61 0.84
CA THR A 149 0.47 -3.74 1.69
C THR A 149 -0.42 -2.73 2.41
N PHE A 150 -0.19 -2.55 3.70
CA PHE A 150 -0.93 -1.62 4.55
C PHE A 150 -0.07 -0.41 4.87
N GLN A 151 -0.39 0.76 4.32
CA GLN A 151 0.37 1.98 4.56
C GLN A 151 -0.43 2.93 5.46
N PRO A 152 0.00 3.18 6.71
CA PRO A 152 -0.76 4.02 7.63
C PRO A 152 -0.68 5.49 7.21
N VAL A 153 -1.85 6.11 7.10
CA VAL A 153 -2.02 7.55 6.89
C VAL A 153 -2.42 8.18 8.20
N THR A 154 -1.51 8.94 8.80
CA THR A 154 -1.73 9.57 10.11
C THR A 154 -2.33 10.97 10.00
N LYS A 155 -2.91 11.44 11.10
CA LYS A 155 -3.40 12.81 11.20
C LYS A 155 -2.28 13.84 11.02
N SER A 156 -1.09 13.58 11.61
CA SER A 156 0.08 14.45 11.48
C SER A 156 0.57 14.56 10.04
N PHE A 157 0.54 13.45 9.27
CA PHE A 157 0.87 13.45 7.84
C PHE A 157 -0.10 14.32 7.04
N LEU A 158 -1.41 14.15 7.24
CA LEU A 158 -2.43 14.95 6.54
C LEU A 158 -2.42 16.41 6.96
N GLN A 159 -2.08 16.72 8.23
CA GLN A 159 -2.00 18.08 8.73
C GLN A 159 -0.95 18.91 7.97
N LYS A 160 0.18 18.30 7.59
CA LYS A 160 1.18 18.97 6.75
C LYS A 160 0.63 19.44 5.41
N SER A 161 -0.25 18.63 4.81
CA SER A 161 -0.95 19.03 3.59
C SER A 161 -1.90 20.21 3.84
N VAL A 162 -2.66 20.17 4.94
CA VAL A 162 -3.59 21.26 5.31
C VAL A 162 -2.83 22.57 5.56
N ASP A 163 -1.74 22.51 6.34
CA ASP A 163 -0.90 23.66 6.68
C ASP A 163 -0.25 24.29 5.43
N SER A 164 -0.03 23.49 4.39
CA SER A 164 0.51 23.92 3.09
C SER A 164 -0.57 24.40 2.09
N GLY A 165 -1.81 24.60 2.54
CA GLY A 165 -2.92 25.05 1.69
C GLY A 165 -3.76 23.94 1.07
N GLY A 166 -3.59 22.70 1.52
CA GLY A 166 -4.31 21.53 1.05
C GLY A 166 -3.72 20.89 -0.21
N ASN A 167 -4.37 19.84 -0.67
CA ASN A 167 -4.03 19.16 -1.92
C ASN A 167 -5.29 18.83 -2.73
N PRO A 168 -5.15 18.49 -4.02
CA PRO A 168 -6.30 18.20 -4.88
C PRO A 168 -7.10 16.96 -4.44
N GLN A 169 -6.46 15.99 -3.78
CA GLN A 169 -7.10 14.77 -3.31
C GLN A 169 -8.10 15.07 -2.19
N GLY A 170 -7.84 16.10 -1.37
CA GLY A 170 -8.74 16.58 -0.32
C GLY A 170 -9.09 15.53 0.71
N VAL A 171 -8.07 14.72 1.10
CA VAL A 171 -8.26 13.64 2.06
C VAL A 171 -8.72 14.21 3.39
N ASP A 172 -9.81 13.69 3.93
CA ASP A 172 -10.41 14.14 5.18
C ASP A 172 -9.54 13.75 6.38
N ILE A 173 -8.90 14.75 6.99
CA ILE A 173 -8.05 14.58 8.17
C ILE A 173 -8.80 13.97 9.37
N SER A 174 -10.12 14.15 9.47
CA SER A 174 -10.93 13.58 10.56
C SER A 174 -11.03 12.06 10.48
N LYS A 175 -10.75 11.46 9.31
CA LYS A 175 -10.77 10.02 9.09
C LYS A 175 -9.46 9.32 9.49
N ALA A 176 -8.39 10.08 9.73
CA ALA A 176 -7.11 9.49 10.14
C ALA A 176 -7.12 9.06 11.63
N PRO A 177 -6.39 7.97 11.99
CA PRO A 177 -5.59 7.16 11.08
C PRO A 177 -6.43 6.17 10.26
N PHE A 178 -5.99 5.93 9.04
CA PHE A 178 -6.54 4.88 8.17
C PHE A 178 -5.39 4.22 7.39
N PHE A 179 -5.63 3.06 6.77
CA PHE A 179 -4.69 2.48 5.83
C PHE A 179 -5.05 2.85 4.40
N TRP A 180 -4.09 3.33 3.66
CA TRP A 180 -4.05 3.21 2.24
C TRP A 180 -3.37 1.88 1.92
N MET A 181 -3.99 1.08 1.07
CA MET A 181 -3.51 -0.25 0.72
C MET A 181 -3.25 -0.36 -0.76
N VAL A 182 -2.25 -1.17 -1.11
CA VAL A 182 -1.96 -1.56 -2.47
C VAL A 182 -1.90 -3.07 -2.59
N GLU A 183 -2.62 -3.61 -3.55
CA GLU A 183 -2.44 -4.96 -4.05
C GLU A 183 -1.47 -4.89 -5.24
N ASN A 184 -0.40 -5.67 -5.19
CA ASN A 184 0.55 -5.84 -6.29
C ASN A 184 0.50 -7.28 -6.78
N TRP A 185 0.34 -7.43 -8.08
CA TRP A 185 0.24 -8.69 -8.78
C TRP A 185 1.37 -8.77 -9.80
N THR A 186 2.21 -9.80 -9.69
CA THR A 186 3.35 -10.03 -10.58
C THR A 186 3.28 -11.46 -11.12
N TRP A 187 3.36 -11.65 -12.43
CA TRP A 187 3.32 -12.99 -13.06
C TRP A 187 4.17 -13.04 -14.32
N THR A 188 4.39 -14.26 -14.87
CA THR A 188 5.36 -14.47 -15.94
C THR A 188 4.72 -14.46 -17.34
N LEU A 189 3.63 -15.21 -17.55
CA LEU A 189 3.13 -15.51 -18.88
C LEU A 189 2.00 -14.58 -19.32
N GLN A 190 2.05 -14.13 -20.57
CA GLN A 190 0.99 -13.32 -21.17
C GLN A 190 -0.35 -14.06 -21.25
N THR A 191 -0.32 -15.37 -21.37
CA THR A 191 -1.53 -16.21 -21.41
C THR A 191 -2.35 -16.12 -20.14
N ASP A 192 -1.74 -15.74 -19.03
CA ASP A 192 -2.39 -15.63 -17.73
C ASP A 192 -2.96 -14.23 -17.44
N ASP A 193 -2.74 -13.24 -18.33
CA ASP A 193 -3.16 -11.86 -18.14
C ASP A 193 -4.64 -11.73 -17.77
N ASN A 194 -5.50 -12.36 -18.56
CA ASN A 194 -6.94 -12.25 -18.34
C ASN A 194 -7.37 -12.89 -17.02
N ALA A 195 -6.79 -14.03 -16.66
CA ALA A 195 -7.10 -14.71 -15.41
C ALA A 195 -6.64 -13.88 -14.19
N VAL A 196 -5.41 -13.37 -14.23
CA VAL A 196 -4.86 -12.56 -13.13
C VAL A 196 -5.62 -11.24 -12.99
N GLN A 197 -5.87 -10.53 -14.09
CA GLN A 197 -6.62 -9.26 -14.06
C GLN A 197 -8.06 -9.46 -13.53
N ALA A 198 -8.76 -10.48 -13.99
CA ALA A 198 -10.12 -10.77 -13.52
C ALA A 198 -10.15 -11.17 -12.04
N ALA A 199 -9.17 -11.96 -11.59
CA ALA A 199 -9.05 -12.32 -10.18
C ALA A 199 -8.73 -11.09 -9.31
N ALA A 200 -7.80 -10.25 -9.73
CA ALA A 200 -7.47 -9.00 -9.03
C ALA A 200 -8.71 -8.10 -8.89
N ASP A 201 -9.45 -7.88 -9.99
CA ASP A 201 -10.68 -7.08 -9.96
C ASP A 201 -11.73 -7.67 -9.01
N THR A 202 -11.91 -9.00 -9.04
CA THR A 202 -12.87 -9.69 -8.17
C THR A 202 -12.46 -9.58 -6.71
N ILE A 203 -11.20 -9.87 -6.37
CA ILE A 203 -10.68 -9.83 -4.99
C ILE A 203 -10.78 -8.42 -4.42
N THR A 204 -10.35 -7.41 -5.17
CA THR A 204 -10.49 -5.99 -4.76
C THR A 204 -11.94 -5.61 -4.54
N SER A 205 -12.86 -6.08 -5.42
CA SER A 205 -14.30 -5.82 -5.29
C SER A 205 -14.89 -6.47 -4.05
N ASP A 206 -14.54 -7.73 -3.77
CA ASP A 206 -15.03 -8.49 -2.63
C ASP A 206 -14.53 -7.89 -1.31
N ILE A 207 -13.26 -7.48 -1.25
CA ILE A 207 -12.70 -6.78 -0.08
C ILE A 207 -13.43 -5.44 0.11
N ASN A 208 -13.66 -4.65 -0.94
CA ASN A 208 -14.40 -3.39 -0.83
C ASN A 208 -15.86 -3.61 -0.38
N ALA A 209 -16.53 -4.67 -0.85
CA ALA A 209 -17.87 -5.01 -0.41
C ALA A 209 -17.92 -5.36 1.09
N LEU A 210 -16.99 -6.19 1.55
CA LEU A 210 -16.81 -6.52 2.96
C LEU A 210 -16.55 -5.28 3.82
N LEU A 211 -15.65 -4.39 3.38
CA LEU A 211 -15.35 -3.15 4.08
C LEU A 211 -16.57 -2.21 4.16
N ALA A 212 -17.38 -2.17 3.10
CA ALA A 212 -18.59 -1.36 3.05
C ALA A 212 -19.68 -1.92 3.98
N GLU A 213 -19.92 -3.23 3.97
CA GLU A 213 -20.90 -3.92 4.82
C GLU A 213 -20.63 -3.66 6.30
N LYS A 214 -19.37 -3.70 6.71
CA LYS A 214 -18.94 -3.55 8.11
C LYS A 214 -18.56 -2.12 8.50
N SER A 215 -18.71 -1.16 7.58
CA SER A 215 -18.30 0.24 7.80
C SER A 215 -16.81 0.41 8.11
N TYR A 216 -15.97 -0.48 7.60
CA TYR A 216 -14.51 -0.42 7.72
C TYR A 216 -13.84 0.34 6.57
N GLY A 217 -14.58 0.71 5.53
CA GLY A 217 -14.06 1.41 4.37
C GLY A 217 -13.60 2.84 4.67
N ALA A 218 -12.50 3.24 4.05
CA ALA A 218 -12.13 4.64 3.86
C ALA A 218 -12.31 4.99 2.37
N THR A 219 -12.45 6.27 2.05
CA THR A 219 -12.82 6.69 0.69
C THR A 219 -11.64 7.04 -0.20
N TYR A 220 -10.42 6.95 0.32
CA TYR A 220 -9.22 7.39 -0.38
C TYR A 220 -8.70 6.31 -1.34
N LEU A 221 -8.52 6.69 -2.61
CA LEU A 221 -7.82 5.88 -3.60
C LEU A 221 -6.54 6.59 -4.03
N TYR A 222 -5.39 5.99 -3.75
CA TYR A 222 -4.10 6.57 -4.11
C TYR A 222 -3.80 6.38 -5.58
N MET A 223 -3.68 7.49 -6.31
CA MET A 223 -3.55 7.52 -7.76
C MET A 223 -2.38 6.71 -8.30
N ASN A 224 -1.24 6.72 -7.61
CA ASN A 224 -0.03 6.06 -8.10
C ASN A 224 -0.10 4.53 -8.01
N ASP A 225 -0.97 4.00 -7.14
CA ASP A 225 -1.14 2.57 -6.95
C ASP A 225 -2.45 2.05 -7.57
N ALA A 226 -3.22 2.94 -8.18
CA ALA A 226 -4.51 2.59 -8.74
C ALA A 226 -4.36 1.85 -10.08
N GLY A 227 -5.09 0.75 -10.21
CA GLY A 227 -5.18 -0.03 -11.42
C GLY A 227 -6.10 0.58 -12.47
N LYS A 228 -5.91 0.17 -13.72
CA LYS A 228 -6.77 0.57 -14.83
C LYS A 228 -8.23 0.22 -14.50
N GLY A 229 -9.12 1.19 -14.63
CA GLY A 229 -10.55 1.01 -14.36
C GLY A 229 -10.99 1.48 -12.96
N GLN A 230 -10.07 1.65 -12.00
CA GLN A 230 -10.43 2.22 -10.70
C GLN A 230 -10.76 3.72 -10.84
N ARG A 231 -11.79 4.16 -10.12
CA ARG A 231 -12.37 5.51 -10.30
C ARG A 231 -11.73 6.51 -9.32
N VAL A 232 -10.43 6.80 -9.52
CA VAL A 232 -9.61 7.60 -8.59
C VAL A 232 -10.19 9.00 -8.38
N PHE A 233 -10.50 9.72 -9.45
CA PHE A 233 -11.01 11.09 -9.33
C PHE A 233 -12.38 11.18 -8.64
N GLN A 234 -13.17 10.12 -8.68
CA GLN A 234 -14.45 10.05 -7.99
C GLN A 234 -14.30 9.87 -6.47
N SER A 235 -13.11 9.47 -6.00
CA SER A 235 -12.77 9.47 -4.57
C SER A 235 -12.43 10.86 -4.02
N TYR A 236 -12.22 11.86 -4.91
CA TYR A 236 -11.93 13.23 -4.50
C TYR A 236 -13.21 14.00 -4.13
N PRO A 237 -13.14 14.98 -3.23
CA PRO A 237 -14.26 15.87 -2.99
C PRO A 237 -14.76 16.51 -4.30
N ALA A 238 -16.07 16.53 -4.51
CA ALA A 238 -16.67 17.01 -5.75
C ALA A 238 -16.26 18.46 -6.11
N ALA A 239 -16.01 19.30 -5.09
CA ALA A 239 -15.51 20.66 -5.31
C ALA A 239 -14.09 20.68 -5.89
N ASN A 240 -13.22 19.76 -5.39
CA ASN A 240 -11.85 19.65 -5.87
C ASN A 240 -11.82 19.10 -7.30
N LEU A 241 -12.64 18.11 -7.61
CA LEU A 241 -12.76 17.55 -8.95
C LEU A 241 -13.24 18.63 -9.95
N ARG A 242 -14.25 19.43 -9.58
CA ARG A 242 -14.69 20.56 -10.41
C ARG A 242 -13.56 21.57 -10.65
N LYS A 243 -12.79 21.91 -9.59
CA LYS A 243 -11.64 22.82 -9.72
C LYS A 243 -10.57 22.25 -10.65
N LEU A 244 -10.25 20.95 -10.55
CA LEU A 244 -9.30 20.27 -11.44
C LEU A 244 -9.77 20.32 -12.90
N LYS A 245 -11.06 20.09 -13.17
CA LYS A 245 -11.65 20.22 -14.53
C LYS A 245 -11.52 21.63 -15.07
N LEU A 246 -11.75 22.66 -14.26
CA LEU A 246 -11.56 24.06 -14.65
C LEU A 246 -10.09 24.40 -14.94
N ILE A 247 -9.17 23.93 -14.10
CA ILE A 247 -7.73 24.09 -14.32
C ILE A 247 -7.33 23.43 -15.62
N ARG A 248 -7.73 22.20 -15.88
CA ARG A 248 -7.47 21.52 -17.15
C ARG A 248 -8.04 22.32 -18.33
N ALA A 249 -9.29 22.80 -18.24
CA ALA A 249 -9.90 23.60 -19.31
C ALA A 249 -9.13 24.91 -19.61
N LYS A 250 -8.56 25.54 -18.57
CA LYS A 250 -7.77 26.77 -18.69
C LYS A 250 -6.38 26.51 -19.28
N TYR A 251 -5.67 25.48 -18.84
CA TYR A 251 -4.26 25.27 -19.20
C TYR A 251 -4.03 24.24 -20.31
N ASP A 252 -5.02 23.41 -20.61
CA ASP A 252 -5.02 22.46 -21.72
C ASP A 252 -6.34 22.55 -22.53
N PRO A 253 -6.71 23.74 -23.05
CA PRO A 253 -7.99 23.94 -23.76
C PRO A 253 -8.11 23.06 -25.00
N LEU A 254 -7.01 22.85 -25.72
CA LEU A 254 -6.94 22.00 -26.92
C LEU A 254 -6.71 20.52 -26.61
N ARG A 255 -6.66 20.15 -25.33
CA ARG A 255 -6.43 18.76 -24.85
C ARG A 255 -5.12 18.13 -25.37
N ILE A 256 -4.08 18.94 -25.57
CA ILE A 256 -2.79 18.45 -26.06
C ILE A 256 -2.19 17.46 -25.04
N TYR A 257 -2.04 17.87 -23.78
CA TYR A 257 -1.57 16.98 -22.73
C TYR A 257 -2.55 15.83 -22.45
N THR A 258 -3.86 16.09 -22.50
CA THR A 258 -4.88 15.08 -22.31
C THR A 258 -4.77 13.94 -23.33
N ASN A 259 -4.60 14.28 -24.62
CA ASN A 259 -4.68 13.32 -25.72
C ASN A 259 -3.32 12.76 -26.15
N LEU A 260 -2.24 13.56 -26.07
CA LEU A 260 -0.92 13.18 -26.61
C LEU A 260 0.02 12.59 -25.57
N LEU A 261 -0.17 12.89 -24.26
CA LEU A 261 0.59 12.25 -23.21
C LEU A 261 0.03 10.84 -22.97
N ALA A 262 0.81 9.83 -23.32
CA ALA A 262 0.42 8.43 -23.19
C ALA A 262 0.26 8.03 -21.72
N GLY A 263 -0.77 7.23 -21.41
CA GLY A 263 -1.02 6.68 -20.08
C GLY A 263 -1.44 7.70 -19.02
N GLY A 264 -1.39 7.28 -17.77
CA GLY A 264 -1.76 8.08 -16.60
C GLY A 264 -3.27 8.41 -16.50
N TRP A 265 -3.62 9.02 -15.39
CA TRP A 265 -5.00 9.42 -15.09
C TRP A 265 -5.34 10.76 -15.74
N LYS A 266 -6.46 10.83 -16.45
CA LYS A 266 -6.91 12.05 -17.12
C LYS A 266 -8.15 12.60 -16.41
N VAL A 267 -8.07 13.81 -15.88
CA VAL A 267 -9.21 14.46 -15.22
C VAL A 267 -10.36 14.75 -16.19
N ALA A 268 -10.10 14.73 -17.51
CA ALA A 268 -11.12 14.85 -18.54
C ALA A 268 -12.06 13.64 -18.61
N ASP A 269 -11.60 12.48 -18.12
CA ASP A 269 -12.33 11.21 -18.15
C ASP A 269 -13.04 10.91 -16.81
N ALA A 270 -13.00 11.85 -15.88
CA ALA A 270 -13.53 11.72 -14.53
C ALA A 270 -15.01 12.14 -14.39
#